data_95e45bf3c1b369392f74999b1dde1df4
#
_entry.id   95e45bf3c1b369392f74999b1dde1df4
#
_cell.length_a   1.000
_cell.length_b   1.000
_cell.length_c   1.000
_cell.angle_alpha   90.00
_cell.angle_beta   90.00
_cell.angle_gamma   90.00
#
_symmetry.space_group_name_H-M   'P 1'
#
loop_
_entity.id
_entity.type
_entity.pdbx_description
1 polymer ?
#
loop_
_entity_poly.entity_id
_entity_poly.type
_entity_poly.pdbx_seq_one_letter_code
_entity_poly.pdbx_strand_id
1 'polypeptide(L)'
;MVRAAILVSGNGMLLQSVLDAMYFGEIPDFELVAVICTDANAYAMRRAANAKVESFVVEPDNFPTKLSYSMAISNKLKDMDIDLVIVADYDMPLGVISTQFRKRIIGVYPPPLSTATTVP
;
A
#
# COMPACT_ATOMS: atom_id res chain seq x y z
N MET A 1 -3.22 18.95 0.06
CA MET A 1 -2.34 17.86 0.53
C MET A 1 -2.82 16.55 -0.01
N VAL A 2 -1.92 15.74 -0.54
CA VAL A 2 -2.26 14.46 -1.10
C VAL A 2 -2.47 13.46 0.03
N ARG A 3 -3.63 12.81 0.04
CA ARG A 3 -3.94 11.78 1.02
C ARG A 3 -3.65 10.42 0.41
N ALA A 4 -2.67 9.74 0.94
CA ALA A 4 -2.19 8.49 0.37
C ALA A 4 -2.41 7.30 1.30
N ALA A 5 -2.54 6.12 0.71
CA ALA A 5 -2.55 4.86 1.44
C ALA A 5 -1.57 3.92 0.77
N ILE A 6 -0.97 3.04 1.55
CA ILE A 6 -0.04 2.04 1.05
C ILE A 6 -0.65 0.67 1.23
N LEU A 7 -0.64 -0.11 0.16
CA LEU A 7 -1.03 -1.53 0.19
C LEU A 7 0.26 -2.34 0.25
N VAL A 8 0.36 -3.21 1.24
CA VAL A 8 1.60 -3.95 1.47
C VAL A 8 1.30 -5.35 2.01
N SER A 9 2.15 -6.31 1.71
CA SER A 9 1.96 -7.69 2.18
C SER A 9 3.06 -8.19 3.09
N GLY A 10 4.28 -7.72 2.94
CA GLY A 10 5.41 -8.34 3.59
C GLY A 10 6.17 -7.46 4.56
N ASN A 11 7.47 -7.40 4.33
CA ASN A 11 8.39 -6.75 5.24
C ASN A 11 8.17 -5.25 5.39
N GLY A 12 7.76 -4.59 4.33
CA GLY A 12 7.51 -3.16 4.40
C GLY A 12 8.73 -2.29 4.22
N MET A 13 9.76 -2.76 3.54
CA MET A 13 10.94 -1.94 3.32
C MET A 13 10.63 -0.71 2.49
N LEU A 14 9.78 -0.85 1.49
CA LEU A 14 9.38 0.31 0.68
C LEU A 14 8.49 1.25 1.48
N LEU A 15 7.64 0.69 2.36
CA LEU A 15 6.90 1.51 3.29
C LEU A 15 7.85 2.33 4.16
N GLN A 16 8.91 1.69 4.66
CA GLN A 16 9.87 2.40 5.49
C GLN A 16 10.52 3.55 4.72
N SER A 17 10.80 3.36 3.43
CA SER A 17 11.38 4.43 2.62
C SER A 17 10.44 5.63 2.52
N VAL A 18 9.14 5.39 2.41
CA VAL A 18 8.17 6.48 2.38
C VAL A 18 8.10 7.17 3.74
N LEU A 19 8.10 6.39 4.81
CA LEU A 19 8.07 6.95 6.16
C LEU A 19 9.30 7.82 6.44
N ASP A 20 10.46 7.37 5.98
CA ASP A 20 11.69 8.12 6.14
C ASP A 20 11.64 9.44 5.36
N ALA A 21 11.13 9.38 4.12
CA ALA A 21 11.01 10.58 3.30
C ALA A 21 10.08 11.60 3.94
N MET A 22 9.00 11.12 4.57
CA MET A 22 8.10 12.00 5.29
C MET A 22 8.78 12.62 6.51
N TYR A 23 9.50 11.80 7.25
CA TYR A 23 10.18 12.26 8.46
C TYR A 23 11.19 13.35 8.16
N PHE A 24 11.92 13.20 7.04
CA PHE A 24 12.94 14.18 6.65
C PHE A 24 12.39 15.33 5.82
N GLY A 25 11.08 15.40 5.64
CA GLY A 25 10.46 16.50 4.91
C GLY A 25 10.72 16.51 3.42
N GLU A 26 11.02 15.33 2.84
CA GLU A 26 11.36 15.25 1.43
C GLU A 26 10.15 15.23 0.52
N ILE A 27 8.97 14.98 1.07
CA ILE A 27 7.72 14.94 0.29
C ILE A 27 6.68 15.81 0.97
N PRO A 28 6.79 17.12 0.81
CA PRO A 28 5.83 18.05 1.41
C PRO A 28 4.46 17.88 0.76
N ASP A 29 3.44 18.36 1.41
CA ASP A 29 2.05 18.28 0.93
C ASP A 29 1.58 16.85 0.72
N PHE A 30 2.13 15.93 1.47
CA PHE A 30 1.81 14.51 1.38
C PHE A 30 1.48 14.00 2.78
N GLU A 31 0.38 13.29 2.88
CA GLU A 31 -0.02 12.66 4.15
C GLU A 31 -0.26 11.18 3.91
N LEU A 32 0.46 10.33 4.65
CA LEU A 32 0.19 8.90 4.61
C LEU A 32 -0.93 8.64 5.62
N VAL A 33 -2.14 8.45 5.10
CA VAL A 33 -3.33 8.31 5.92
C VAL A 33 -3.42 6.92 6.54
N ALA A 34 -3.05 5.90 5.78
CA ALA A 34 -3.21 4.53 6.25
C ALA A 34 -2.29 3.57 5.54
N VAL A 35 -2.00 2.47 6.23
CA VAL A 35 -1.30 1.32 5.68
C VAL A 35 -2.30 0.16 5.72
N ILE A 36 -2.54 -0.48 4.59
CA ILE A 36 -3.42 -1.64 4.51
C ILE A 36 -2.55 -2.85 4.21
N CYS A 37 -2.55 -3.80 5.12
CA CYS A 37 -1.69 -4.97 5.04
C CYS A 37 -2.53 -6.24 4.89
N THR A 38 -2.00 -7.22 4.16
CA THR A 38 -2.70 -8.47 3.94
C THR A 38 -2.50 -9.48 5.08
N ASP A 39 -1.56 -9.23 5.97
CA ASP A 39 -1.17 -10.20 7.01
C ASP A 39 -0.91 -9.47 8.32
N ALA A 40 -1.63 -9.86 9.35
CA ALA A 40 -1.48 -9.25 10.68
C ALA A 40 -0.07 -9.44 11.26
N ASN A 41 0.64 -10.46 10.80
CA ASN A 41 1.96 -10.77 11.32
C ASN A 41 3.09 -10.15 10.48
N ALA A 42 2.76 -9.39 9.46
CA ALA A 42 3.77 -8.78 8.61
C ALA A 42 4.54 -7.69 9.37
N TYR A 43 5.83 -7.63 9.13
CA TYR A 43 6.65 -6.62 9.81
C TYR A 43 6.24 -5.20 9.42
N ALA A 44 5.62 -5.05 8.24
CA ALA A 44 5.09 -3.75 7.82
C ALA A 44 4.14 -3.15 8.86
N MET A 45 3.40 -4.00 9.58
CA MET A 45 2.50 -3.52 10.63
C MET A 45 3.28 -2.83 11.75
N ARG A 46 4.43 -3.38 12.10
CA ARG A 46 5.28 -2.80 13.13
C ARG A 46 5.86 -1.46 12.68
N ARG A 47 6.24 -1.38 11.40
CA ARG A 47 6.77 -0.12 10.85
C ARG A 47 5.72 0.98 10.90
N ALA A 48 4.47 0.66 10.54
CA ALA A 48 3.39 1.63 10.61
C ALA A 48 3.14 2.08 12.05
N ALA A 49 3.12 1.14 12.97
CA ALA A 49 2.89 1.44 14.38
C ALA A 49 3.99 2.35 14.94
N ASN A 50 5.24 2.06 14.59
CA ASN A 50 6.35 2.87 15.08
C ASN A 50 6.28 4.30 14.57
N ALA A 51 5.75 4.49 13.36
CA ALA A 51 5.59 5.80 12.77
C ALA A 51 4.26 6.46 13.15
N LYS A 52 3.44 5.78 13.93
CA LYS A 52 2.13 6.26 14.37
C LYS A 52 1.19 6.50 13.20
N VAL A 53 1.32 5.67 12.15
CA VAL A 53 0.42 5.70 11.02
C VAL A 53 -0.65 4.63 11.24
N GLU A 54 -1.90 4.99 11.00
CA GLU A 54 -2.99 4.04 11.18
C GLU A 54 -2.82 2.88 10.21
N SER A 55 -3.07 1.67 10.70
CA SER A 55 -2.91 0.49 9.87
C SER A 55 -4.13 -0.42 10.01
N PHE A 56 -4.41 -1.12 8.93
CA PHE A 56 -5.54 -2.04 8.86
C PHE A 56 -5.07 -3.36 8.27
N VAL A 57 -5.58 -4.44 8.81
CA VAL A 57 -5.30 -5.77 8.26
C VAL A 57 -6.54 -6.25 7.54
N VAL A 58 -6.41 -6.54 6.25
CA VAL A 58 -7.49 -7.10 5.46
C VAL A 58 -6.94 -8.40 4.87
N GLU A 59 -7.28 -9.51 5.49
CA GLU A 59 -6.69 -10.79 5.13
C GLU A 59 -7.49 -11.43 3.99
N PRO A 60 -6.80 -11.84 2.91
CA PRO A 60 -7.48 -12.43 1.76
C PRO A 60 -8.31 -13.66 2.09
N ASP A 61 -7.86 -14.45 3.08
CA ASP A 61 -8.55 -15.68 3.46
C ASP A 61 -9.96 -15.43 4.02
N ASN A 62 -10.25 -14.21 4.41
CA ASN A 62 -11.55 -13.87 4.94
C ASN A 62 -12.57 -13.55 3.84
N PHE A 63 -12.16 -13.65 2.58
CA PHE A 63 -13.01 -13.28 1.46
C PHE A 63 -13.15 -14.46 0.49
N PRO A 64 -14.36 -14.70 -0.04
CA PRO A 64 -14.58 -15.85 -0.91
C PRO A 64 -13.91 -15.72 -2.29
N THR A 65 -13.71 -14.51 -2.76
CA THR A 65 -13.11 -14.30 -4.08
C THR A 65 -12.12 -13.15 -4.05
N LYS A 66 -11.25 -13.12 -5.04
CA LYS A 66 -10.32 -12.00 -5.20
C LYS A 66 -11.07 -10.72 -5.52
N LEU A 67 -12.20 -10.84 -6.21
CA LEU A 67 -13.02 -9.67 -6.51
C LEU A 67 -13.59 -9.06 -5.24
N SER A 68 -14.17 -9.89 -4.35
CA SER A 68 -14.73 -9.36 -3.11
C SER A 68 -13.64 -8.75 -2.24
N TYR A 69 -12.45 -9.31 -2.26
CA TYR A 69 -11.33 -8.75 -1.52
C TYR A 69 -10.96 -7.36 -2.04
N SER A 70 -10.79 -7.21 -3.35
CA SER A 70 -10.43 -5.93 -3.93
C SER A 70 -11.53 -4.89 -3.74
N MET A 71 -12.79 -5.33 -3.75
CA MET A 71 -13.91 -4.41 -3.48
C MET A 71 -13.88 -3.89 -2.06
N ALA A 72 -13.58 -4.75 -1.10
CA ALA A 72 -13.49 -4.34 0.30
C ALA A 72 -12.40 -3.30 0.50
N ILE A 73 -11.24 -3.51 -0.11
CA ILE A 73 -10.14 -2.55 -0.01
C ILE A 73 -10.51 -1.25 -0.70
N SER A 74 -11.10 -1.34 -1.89
CA SER A 74 -11.49 -0.14 -2.62
C SER A 74 -12.47 0.71 -1.81
N ASN A 75 -13.46 0.06 -1.19
CA ASN A 75 -14.42 0.78 -0.35
C ASN A 75 -13.76 1.44 0.84
N LYS A 76 -12.80 0.74 1.45
CA LYS A 76 -12.09 1.31 2.58
C LYS A 76 -11.27 2.53 2.18
N LEU A 77 -10.64 2.47 1.02
CA LEU A 77 -9.87 3.61 0.51
C LEU A 77 -10.79 4.81 0.23
N LYS A 78 -11.98 4.56 -0.30
CA LYS A 78 -12.93 5.63 -0.55
C LYS A 78 -13.43 6.25 0.75
N ASP A 79 -13.70 5.41 1.75
CA ASP A 79 -14.18 5.90 3.04
C ASP A 79 -13.18 6.80 3.73
N MET A 80 -11.89 6.63 3.44
CA MET A 80 -10.84 7.44 4.00
C MET A 80 -10.43 8.61 3.11
N ASP A 81 -11.16 8.83 2.01
CA ASP A 81 -10.86 9.90 1.05
C ASP A 81 -9.43 9.85 0.55
N ILE A 82 -9.01 8.68 0.11
CA ILE A 82 -7.66 8.50 -0.40
C ILE A 82 -7.54 9.02 -1.82
N ASP A 83 -6.53 9.84 -2.06
CA ASP A 83 -6.24 10.40 -3.37
C ASP A 83 -5.25 9.56 -4.15
N LEU A 84 -4.32 8.92 -3.47
CA LEU A 84 -3.23 8.19 -4.10
C LEU A 84 -3.02 6.85 -3.42
N VAL A 85 -2.98 5.79 -4.20
CA VAL A 85 -2.73 4.44 -3.69
C VAL A 85 -1.31 4.05 -4.09
N ILE A 86 -0.50 3.70 -3.10
CA ILE A 86 0.86 3.24 -3.34
C ILE A 86 0.89 1.74 -3.11
N VAL A 87 1.31 1.01 -4.12
CA VAL A 87 1.40 -0.46 -4.05
C VAL A 87 2.86 -0.82 -3.82
N ALA A 88 3.17 -1.34 -2.65
CA ALA A 88 4.53 -1.60 -2.25
C ALA A 88 4.66 -3.01 -1.70
N ASP A 89 5.19 -3.91 -2.51
CA ASP A 89 5.37 -5.30 -2.10
C ASP A 89 4.04 -5.94 -1.70
N TYR A 90 3.05 -5.74 -2.53
CA TYR A 90 1.68 -6.21 -2.30
C TYR A 90 1.43 -7.42 -3.19
N ASP A 91 1.00 -8.52 -2.60
CA ASP A 91 0.93 -9.80 -3.30
C ASP A 91 -0.46 -10.20 -3.77
N MET A 92 -1.41 -9.28 -3.73
CA MET A 92 -2.76 -9.56 -4.21
C MET A 92 -3.06 -8.82 -5.51
N PRO A 93 -3.97 -9.34 -6.34
CA PRO A 93 -4.40 -8.60 -7.52
C PRO A 93 -5.10 -7.31 -7.12
N LEU A 94 -4.91 -6.28 -7.90
CA LEU A 94 -5.56 -5.00 -7.63
C LEU A 94 -7.05 -5.03 -7.94
N GLY A 95 -7.47 -5.80 -8.93
CA GLY A 95 -8.88 -5.93 -9.25
C GLY A 95 -9.55 -4.58 -9.46
N VAL A 96 -10.67 -4.35 -8.76
CA VAL A 96 -11.43 -3.10 -8.91
C VAL A 96 -10.66 -1.88 -8.41
N ILE A 97 -9.63 -2.07 -7.60
CA ILE A 97 -8.84 -0.94 -7.13
C ILE A 97 -8.23 -0.21 -8.33
N SER A 98 -7.74 -0.97 -9.31
CA SER A 98 -7.13 -0.36 -10.48
C SER A 98 -8.12 0.44 -11.31
N THR A 99 -9.39 0.07 -11.29
CA THR A 99 -10.42 0.82 -12.00
C THR A 99 -10.86 2.05 -11.22
N GLN A 100 -11.08 1.88 -9.93
CA GLN A 100 -11.59 2.95 -9.08
C GLN A 100 -10.57 4.07 -8.88
N PHE A 101 -9.30 3.72 -8.88
CA PHE A 101 -8.23 4.69 -8.65
C PHE A 101 -7.33 4.87 -9.87
N ARG A 102 -7.94 4.73 -11.06
CA ARG A 102 -7.20 4.89 -12.30
C ARG A 102 -6.40 6.20 -12.29
N LYS A 103 -5.14 6.12 -12.69
CA LYS A 103 -4.22 7.27 -12.71
C LYS A 103 -3.86 7.79 -11.34
N ARG A 104 -4.26 7.08 -10.28
CA ARG A 104 -3.93 7.47 -8.92
C ARG A 104 -3.29 6.31 -8.17
N ILE A 105 -2.67 5.39 -8.91
CA ILE A 105 -1.97 4.25 -8.32
C ILE A 105 -0.52 4.31 -8.76
N ILE A 106 0.38 4.18 -7.80
CA ILE A 106 1.80 4.10 -8.05
C ILE A 106 2.29 2.76 -7.54
N GLY A 107 2.92 1.98 -8.42
CA GLY A 107 3.57 0.75 -8.01
C GLY A 107 5.01 1.04 -7.68
N VAL A 108 5.44 0.62 -6.50
CA VAL A 108 6.81 0.77 -6.06
C VAL A 108 7.38 -0.61 -5.83
N TYR A 109 8.39 -0.96 -6.58
CA TYR A 109 8.99 -2.28 -6.50
C TYR A 109 10.49 -2.14 -6.30
N PRO A 110 11.09 -3.03 -5.50
CA PRO A 110 12.54 -3.00 -5.36
C PRO A 110 13.18 -3.36 -6.70
N PRO A 111 14.37 -2.85 -7.00
CA PRO A 111 15.05 -3.25 -8.21
C PRO A 111 15.28 -4.75 -8.17
N PRO A 112 14.97 -5.47 -9.23
CA PRO A 112 15.19 -6.92 -9.25
C PRO A 112 16.68 -7.21 -9.28
N LEU A 113 17.04 -8.32 -8.65
CA LEU A 113 18.43 -8.73 -8.64
C LEU A 113 18.93 -9.03 -10.03
N SER A 114 18.05 -9.56 -10.84
CA SER A 114 18.39 -9.82 -12.22
C SER A 114 17.68 -8.82 -13.08
N THR A 115 18.09 -7.63 -12.93
CA THR A 115 17.48 -6.54 -13.65
C THR A 115 17.45 -6.76 -15.12
N ALA A 116 18.45 -7.34 -15.56
CA ALA A 116 18.53 -7.63 -16.94
C ALA A 116 17.36 -8.43 -17.42
N THR A 117 16.85 -9.21 -16.54
CA THR A 117 15.79 -10.06 -16.97
C THR A 117 14.53 -9.33 -17.10
N THR A 118 14.58 -8.20 -16.59
CA THR A 118 13.36 -7.58 -16.66
C THR A 118 13.20 -6.79 -17.82
N VAL A 119 13.91 -6.85 -18.23
CA VAL A 119 13.59 -6.29 -19.06
C VAL A 119 13.05 -6.39 -19.59
N PRO A 120 12.77 -6.29 -19.87
CA PRO A 120 12.31 -6.01 -20.68
C PRO A 120 11.97 -5.35 -20.96
#